data_dab175d6ccf9dd1b23d1c49fd412a360
#
_entry.id   dab175d6ccf9dd1b23d1c49fd412a360
#
_cell.length_a   1.000
_cell.length_b   1.000
_cell.length_c   1.000
_cell.angle_alpha   90.00
_cell.angle_beta   90.00
_cell.angle_gamma   90.00
#
_symmetry.space_group_name_H-M   'P 1'
#
loop_
_entity.id
_entity.type
_entity.pdbx_description
1 polymer ?
#
loop_
_entity_poly.entity_id
_entity_poly.type
_entity_poly.pdbx_seq_one_letter_code
_entity_poly.pdbx_strand_id
1 'polypeptide(L)'
;MNTDIDPVQMPAFDLDQVCEVECATMTVVHPISGEATSGRITIAGPTHPTRRAAVFARLRRARSAFEKSGVFAMPDPLDSEDDKTALIVTCTLDWTGLRADGAALTFSATQAERVYADPRWAWLREQVLKALDTRELFFSTDPATAAATG
;
A
#
# COMPACT_ATOMS: atom_id res chain seq x y z
N MET A 1 -32.40 26.55 -8.55
CA MET A 1 -32.68 25.54 -9.58
C MET A 1 -32.16 24.22 -9.09
N ASN A 2 -33.03 23.38 -8.61
CA ASN A 2 -32.69 22.01 -8.30
C ASN A 2 -32.53 21.27 -9.63
N THR A 3 -31.32 20.91 -9.96
CA THR A 3 -31.05 19.92 -10.98
C THR A 3 -31.28 18.55 -10.35
N ASP A 4 -32.52 18.24 -10.03
CA ASP A 4 -32.91 16.87 -9.76
C ASP A 4 -32.79 16.09 -11.07
N ILE A 5 -31.61 15.46 -11.25
CA ILE A 5 -31.43 14.48 -12.32
C ILE A 5 -32.30 13.29 -11.91
N ASP A 6 -33.38 13.07 -12.66
CA ASP A 6 -34.24 11.91 -12.47
C ASP A 6 -33.39 10.63 -12.56
N PRO A 7 -33.27 9.84 -11.50
CA PRO A 7 -32.44 8.64 -11.50
C PRO A 7 -32.87 7.62 -12.58
N VAL A 8 -34.08 7.72 -13.09
CA VAL A 8 -34.58 6.87 -14.20
C VAL A 8 -33.92 7.24 -15.55
N GLN A 9 -33.40 8.46 -15.68
CA GLN A 9 -32.76 8.92 -16.92
C GLN A 9 -31.23 8.73 -16.95
N MET A 10 -30.63 8.32 -15.82
CA MET A 10 -29.19 8.00 -15.77
C MET A 10 -28.93 6.62 -16.39
N PRO A 11 -27.94 6.47 -17.27
CA PRO A 11 -27.57 5.16 -17.77
C PRO A 11 -27.09 4.27 -16.63
N ALA A 12 -27.37 2.98 -16.73
CA ALA A 12 -26.85 2.02 -15.77
C ALA A 12 -25.31 2.06 -15.73
N PHE A 13 -24.74 1.94 -14.55
CA PHE A 13 -23.29 1.87 -14.39
C PHE A 13 -22.80 0.48 -14.77
N ASP A 14 -21.84 0.42 -15.70
CA ASP A 14 -21.22 -0.83 -16.09
C ASP A 14 -20.04 -1.14 -15.16
N LEU A 15 -20.17 -2.17 -14.37
CA LEU A 15 -19.14 -2.60 -13.41
C LEU A 15 -17.83 -2.99 -14.10
N ASP A 16 -17.90 -3.42 -15.35
CA ASP A 16 -16.72 -3.84 -16.11
C ASP A 16 -15.83 -2.67 -16.57
N GLN A 17 -16.31 -1.43 -16.44
CA GLN A 17 -15.54 -0.25 -16.79
C GLN A 17 -14.43 0.08 -15.78
N VAL A 18 -14.53 -0.45 -14.58
CA VAL A 18 -13.54 -0.21 -13.52
C VAL A 18 -13.09 -1.53 -12.96
N CYS A 19 -11.79 -1.80 -13.05
CA CYS A 19 -11.18 -3.02 -12.54
C CYS A 19 -10.24 -2.70 -11.39
N GLU A 20 -10.31 -3.48 -10.31
CA GLU A 20 -9.35 -3.39 -9.22
C GLU A 20 -8.15 -4.28 -9.57
N VAL A 21 -6.94 -3.72 -9.47
CA VAL A 21 -5.70 -4.42 -9.75
C VAL A 21 -5.05 -4.89 -8.44
N GLU A 22 -4.37 -6.03 -8.50
CA GLU A 22 -3.73 -6.62 -7.31
C GLU A 22 -2.51 -5.84 -6.83
N CYS A 23 -1.84 -5.12 -7.71
CA CYS A 23 -0.67 -4.33 -7.36
C CYS A 23 -0.61 -3.06 -8.19
N ALA A 24 0.13 -2.08 -7.68
CA ALA A 24 0.38 -0.82 -8.36
C ALA A 24 1.83 -0.40 -8.15
N THR A 25 2.36 0.38 -9.10
CA THR A 25 3.70 0.95 -9.00
C THR A 25 3.60 2.42 -8.65
N MET A 26 4.16 2.81 -7.52
CA MET A 26 4.25 4.19 -7.10
C MET A 26 5.58 4.81 -7.53
N THR A 27 5.55 6.11 -7.81
CA THR A 27 6.75 6.90 -8.04
C THR A 27 7.22 7.51 -6.73
N VAL A 28 8.50 7.33 -6.40
CA VAL A 28 9.10 8.00 -5.26
C VAL A 28 9.27 9.49 -5.58
N VAL A 29 8.78 10.34 -4.69
CA VAL A 29 8.83 11.80 -4.83
C VAL A 29 9.91 12.34 -3.91
N HIS A 30 10.69 13.30 -4.41
CA HIS A 30 11.72 13.97 -3.63
C HIS A 30 11.08 14.69 -2.43
N PRO A 31 11.51 14.42 -1.18
CA PRO A 31 10.79 14.90 0.00
C PRO A 31 10.86 16.42 0.19
N ILE A 32 11.81 17.09 -0.43
CA ILE A 32 11.99 18.55 -0.33
C ILE A 32 11.34 19.26 -1.51
N SER A 33 11.71 18.85 -2.75
CA SER A 33 11.26 19.55 -3.96
C SER A 33 9.87 19.15 -4.43
N GLY A 34 9.39 17.97 -4.02
CA GLY A 34 8.12 17.42 -4.51
C GLY A 34 8.19 16.87 -5.93
N GLU A 35 9.36 16.84 -6.54
CA GLU A 35 9.53 16.35 -7.91
C GLU A 35 9.59 14.83 -7.96
N ALA A 36 9.04 14.25 -9.03
CA ALA A 36 9.14 12.82 -9.27
C ALA A 36 10.60 12.42 -9.51
N THR A 37 10.98 11.29 -8.93
CA THR A 37 12.31 10.70 -9.11
C THR A 37 12.25 9.50 -10.05
N SER A 38 13.39 8.86 -10.33
CA SER A 38 13.45 7.59 -11.05
C SER A 38 13.07 6.39 -10.20
N GLY A 39 12.92 6.57 -8.89
CA GLY A 39 12.54 5.51 -7.97
C GLY A 39 11.10 5.04 -8.21
N ARG A 40 10.94 3.74 -8.32
CA ARG A 40 9.64 3.09 -8.50
C ARG A 40 9.52 1.95 -7.50
N ILE A 41 8.39 1.89 -6.81
CA ILE A 41 8.11 0.84 -5.83
C ILE A 41 6.78 0.19 -6.21
N THR A 42 6.78 -1.12 -6.39
CA THR A 42 5.57 -1.89 -6.66
C THR A 42 5.01 -2.39 -5.33
N ILE A 43 3.76 -2.05 -5.06
CA ILE A 43 3.08 -2.34 -3.81
C ILE A 43 1.83 -3.18 -4.03
N ALA A 44 1.53 -4.02 -3.04
CA ALA A 44 0.36 -4.88 -3.04
C ALA A 44 -0.92 -4.09 -2.72
N GLY A 45 -1.94 -4.26 -3.55
CA GLY A 45 -3.26 -3.68 -3.34
C GLY A 45 -4.11 -4.46 -2.34
N PRO A 46 -5.30 -3.93 -1.99
CA PRO A 46 -6.19 -4.58 -1.02
C PRO A 46 -6.62 -6.00 -1.40
N THR A 47 -6.65 -6.31 -2.69
CA THR A 47 -7.03 -7.64 -3.19
C THR A 47 -5.86 -8.60 -3.32
N HIS A 48 -4.62 -8.13 -3.16
CA HIS A 48 -3.43 -8.97 -3.29
C HIS A 48 -3.38 -10.00 -2.15
N PRO A 49 -3.14 -11.29 -2.44
CA PRO A 49 -3.18 -12.35 -1.43
C PRO A 49 -2.23 -12.12 -0.26
N THR A 50 -1.02 -11.64 -0.52
CA THR A 50 -0.01 -11.36 0.51
C THR A 50 -0.47 -10.27 1.47
N ARG A 51 -1.05 -9.18 0.95
CA ARG A 51 -1.58 -8.09 1.78
C ARG A 51 -2.78 -8.55 2.58
N ARG A 52 -3.71 -9.28 1.97
CA ARG A 52 -4.88 -9.83 2.66
C ARG A 52 -4.48 -10.76 3.80
N ALA A 53 -3.51 -11.65 3.57
CA ALA A 53 -3.01 -12.56 4.59
C ALA A 53 -2.40 -11.79 5.78
N ALA A 54 -1.63 -10.72 5.52
CA ALA A 54 -1.05 -9.88 6.57
C ALA A 54 -2.11 -9.16 7.40
N VAL A 55 -3.13 -8.60 6.74
CA VAL A 55 -4.24 -7.91 7.40
C VAL A 55 -5.04 -8.90 8.27
N PHE A 56 -5.38 -10.07 7.75
CA PHE A 56 -6.11 -11.07 8.51
C PHE A 56 -5.30 -11.63 9.68
N ALA A 57 -4.00 -11.82 9.52
CA ALA A 57 -3.13 -12.24 10.62
C ALA A 57 -3.10 -11.20 11.76
N ARG A 58 -3.06 -9.92 11.41
CA ARG A 58 -3.12 -8.82 12.38
C ARG A 58 -4.45 -8.81 13.12
N LEU A 59 -5.56 -8.95 12.40
CA LEU A 59 -6.91 -9.01 13.01
C LEU A 59 -7.05 -10.20 13.94
N ARG A 60 -6.55 -11.37 13.54
CA ARG A 60 -6.58 -12.57 14.43
C ARG A 60 -5.77 -12.37 15.69
N ARG A 61 -4.60 -11.73 15.62
CA ARG A 61 -3.79 -11.42 16.80
C ARG A 61 -4.51 -10.46 17.74
N ALA A 62 -5.13 -9.42 17.20
CA ALA A 62 -5.91 -8.45 17.97
C ALA A 62 -7.09 -9.12 18.68
N ARG A 63 -7.81 -9.98 17.96
CA ARG A 63 -8.93 -10.75 18.52
C ARG A 63 -8.47 -11.68 19.63
N SER A 64 -7.38 -12.42 19.42
CA SER A 64 -6.82 -13.34 20.41
C SER A 64 -6.38 -12.60 21.69
N ALA A 65 -5.75 -11.43 21.54
CA ALA A 65 -5.35 -10.60 22.67
C ALA A 65 -6.58 -10.10 23.46
N PHE A 66 -7.63 -9.69 22.77
CA PHE A 66 -8.89 -9.29 23.40
C PHE A 66 -9.56 -10.45 24.15
N GLU A 67 -9.62 -11.64 23.56
CA GLU A 67 -10.20 -12.84 24.18
C GLU A 67 -9.47 -13.23 25.46
N LYS A 68 -8.15 -13.01 25.52
CA LYS A 68 -7.33 -13.31 26.69
C LYS A 68 -7.44 -12.27 27.79
N SER A 69 -7.52 -10.99 27.44
CA SER A 69 -7.47 -9.89 28.42
C SER A 69 -8.83 -9.29 28.74
N GLY A 70 -9.83 -9.49 27.88
CA GLY A 70 -11.16 -8.87 28.00
C GLY A 70 -11.17 -7.35 27.78
N VAL A 71 -10.04 -6.77 27.39
CA VAL A 71 -9.88 -5.32 27.18
C VAL A 71 -9.18 -5.08 25.86
N PHE A 72 -9.69 -4.12 25.08
CA PHE A 72 -8.94 -3.56 23.95
C PHE A 72 -7.82 -2.68 24.50
N ALA A 73 -6.61 -3.23 24.58
CA ALA A 73 -5.45 -2.46 24.95
C ALA A 73 -5.04 -1.55 23.77
N MET A 74 -4.76 -0.28 24.08
CA MET A 74 -4.08 0.60 23.11
C MET A 74 -2.68 0.01 22.86
N PRO A 75 -2.30 -0.24 21.61
CA PRO A 75 -0.96 -0.74 21.32
C PRO A 75 0.09 0.29 21.75
N ASP A 76 1.24 -0.22 22.24
CA ASP A 76 2.39 0.62 22.50
C ASP A 76 2.76 1.35 21.19
N PRO A 77 3.05 2.68 21.22
CA PRO A 77 3.44 3.40 20.04
C PRO A 77 4.63 2.80 19.28
N LEU A 78 5.59 2.22 19.97
CA LEU A 78 6.73 1.52 19.37
C LEU A 78 6.29 0.23 18.66
N ASP A 79 5.43 -0.56 19.27
CA ASP A 79 4.87 -1.76 18.62
C ASP A 79 4.05 -1.40 17.40
N SER A 80 3.32 -0.28 17.45
CA SER A 80 2.56 0.24 16.31
C SER A 80 3.47 0.65 15.14
N GLU A 81 4.61 1.26 15.42
CA GLU A 81 5.59 1.60 14.39
C GLU A 81 6.24 0.35 13.77
N ASP A 82 6.59 -0.63 14.60
CA ASP A 82 7.12 -1.91 14.12
C ASP A 82 6.08 -2.66 13.27
N ASP A 83 4.82 -2.66 13.68
CA ASP A 83 3.72 -3.25 12.92
C ASP A 83 3.53 -2.58 11.55
N LYS A 84 3.61 -1.26 11.50
CA LYS A 84 3.56 -0.50 10.24
C LYS A 84 4.71 -0.86 9.33
N THR A 85 5.93 -0.92 9.87
CA THR A 85 7.12 -1.30 9.11
C THR A 85 6.99 -2.72 8.56
N ALA A 86 6.55 -3.66 9.37
CA ALA A 86 6.32 -5.04 8.94
C ALA A 86 5.27 -5.13 7.83
N LEU A 87 4.20 -4.36 7.93
CA LEU A 87 3.16 -4.30 6.89
C LEU A 87 3.73 -3.77 5.57
N ILE A 88 4.50 -2.70 5.61
CA ILE A 88 5.10 -2.10 4.42
C ILE A 88 6.07 -3.08 3.76
N VAL A 89 6.90 -3.75 4.53
CA VAL A 89 7.82 -4.77 4.02
C VAL A 89 7.06 -5.88 3.30
N THR A 90 6.00 -6.37 3.93
CA THR A 90 5.15 -7.43 3.35
C THR A 90 4.46 -6.97 2.08
N CYS A 91 4.00 -5.73 2.03
CA CYS A 91 3.25 -5.18 0.90
C CYS A 91 4.15 -4.64 -0.22
N THR A 92 5.46 -4.50 -0.01
CA THR A 92 6.39 -4.10 -1.07
C THR A 92 6.80 -5.33 -1.86
N LEU A 93 6.47 -5.35 -3.15
CA LEU A 93 6.70 -6.50 -4.02
C LEU A 93 7.99 -6.40 -4.81
N ASP A 94 8.38 -5.18 -5.19
CA ASP A 94 9.58 -4.91 -5.96
C ASP A 94 9.91 -3.42 -5.92
N TRP A 95 11.12 -3.05 -6.31
CA TRP A 95 11.49 -1.67 -6.59
C TRP A 95 12.59 -1.58 -7.63
N THR A 96 12.69 -0.40 -8.27
CA THR A 96 13.74 -0.06 -9.20
C THR A 96 14.16 1.39 -9.00
N GLY A 97 15.35 1.74 -9.45
CA GLY A 97 15.80 3.13 -9.45
C GLY A 97 16.12 3.70 -8.06
N LEU A 98 16.33 2.85 -7.05
CA LEU A 98 16.74 3.28 -5.71
C LEU A 98 18.25 3.04 -5.52
N ARG A 99 18.89 4.01 -4.84
CA ARG A 99 20.31 3.93 -4.48
C ARG A 99 20.49 4.37 -3.03
N ALA A 100 21.48 3.80 -2.36
CA ALA A 100 21.91 4.21 -1.03
C ALA A 100 23.40 3.92 -0.86
N ASP A 101 24.09 4.78 -0.11
CA ASP A 101 25.51 4.63 0.19
C ASP A 101 26.38 4.44 -1.08
N GLY A 102 26.02 5.12 -2.16
CA GLY A 102 26.73 5.10 -3.44
C GLY A 102 26.49 3.87 -4.31
N ALA A 103 25.60 2.97 -3.93
CA ALA A 103 25.31 1.75 -4.66
C ALA A 103 23.82 1.59 -4.96
N ALA A 104 23.50 0.90 -6.05
CA ALA A 104 22.13 0.54 -6.37
C ALA A 104 21.58 -0.44 -5.34
N LEU A 105 20.32 -0.21 -4.92
CA LEU A 105 19.62 -1.11 -4.02
C LEU A 105 18.86 -2.15 -4.84
N THR A 106 19.30 -3.40 -4.79
CA THR A 106 18.56 -4.52 -5.37
C THR A 106 17.45 -4.92 -4.42
N PHE A 107 16.23 -5.10 -4.95
CA PHE A 107 15.10 -5.49 -4.12
C PHE A 107 15.28 -6.90 -3.54
N SER A 108 15.04 -7.00 -2.23
CA SER A 108 14.81 -8.26 -1.52
C SER A 108 14.00 -7.94 -0.26
N ALA A 109 13.35 -8.92 0.33
CA ALA A 109 12.62 -8.73 1.58
C ALA A 109 13.54 -8.22 2.70
N THR A 110 14.76 -8.76 2.79
CA THR A 110 15.76 -8.33 3.77
C THR A 110 16.17 -6.87 3.54
N GLN A 111 16.39 -6.48 2.29
CA GLN A 111 16.78 -5.12 1.94
C GLN A 111 15.64 -4.14 2.23
N ALA A 112 14.40 -4.52 1.92
CA ALA A 112 13.21 -3.71 2.23
C ALA A 112 13.09 -3.48 3.74
N GLU A 113 13.28 -4.51 4.55
CA GLU A 113 13.26 -4.39 6.00
C GLU A 113 14.32 -3.40 6.51
N ARG A 114 15.53 -3.48 5.99
CA ARG A 114 16.62 -2.56 6.35
C ARG A 114 16.30 -1.11 5.96
N VAL A 115 15.81 -0.89 4.76
CA VAL A 115 15.48 0.45 4.25
C VAL A 115 14.35 1.08 5.06
N TYR A 116 13.27 0.35 5.27
CA TYR A 116 12.11 0.90 5.97
C TYR A 116 12.33 1.06 7.48
N ALA A 117 13.23 0.30 8.07
CA ALA A 117 13.59 0.44 9.48
C ALA A 117 14.58 1.57 9.74
N ASP A 118 15.26 2.08 8.71
CA ASP A 118 16.27 3.12 8.85
C ASP A 118 15.63 4.49 9.09
N PRO A 119 15.94 5.16 10.21
CA PRO A 119 15.36 6.48 10.50
C PRO A 119 15.70 7.56 9.46
N ARG A 120 16.80 7.42 8.73
CA ARG A 120 17.19 8.36 7.67
C ARG A 120 16.15 8.43 6.54
N TRP A 121 15.43 7.34 6.33
CA TRP A 121 14.47 7.19 5.24
C TRP A 121 13.03 7.03 5.74
N ALA A 122 12.72 7.56 6.91
CA ALA A 122 11.37 7.58 7.45
C ALA A 122 10.39 8.26 6.47
N TRP A 123 10.84 9.27 5.74
CA TRP A 123 10.05 9.95 4.71
C TRP A 123 9.61 9.01 3.57
N LEU A 124 10.46 8.05 3.20
CA LEU A 124 10.13 7.04 2.19
C LEU A 124 9.04 6.10 2.71
N ARG A 125 9.19 5.64 3.93
CA ARG A 125 8.18 4.81 4.61
C ARG A 125 6.82 5.51 4.63
N GLU A 126 6.80 6.80 4.95
CA GLU A 126 5.56 7.58 4.95
C GLU A 126 4.92 7.67 3.56
N GLN A 127 5.71 7.81 2.51
CA GLN A 127 5.19 7.80 1.15
C GLN A 127 4.57 6.46 0.78
N VAL A 128 5.20 5.35 1.14
CA VAL A 128 4.69 4.01 0.88
C VAL A 128 3.40 3.75 1.66
N LEU A 129 3.34 4.15 2.93
CA LEU A 129 2.13 4.05 3.75
C LEU A 129 0.97 4.82 3.12
N LYS A 130 1.22 6.05 2.70
CA LYS A 130 0.23 6.88 2.04
C LYS A 130 -0.25 6.24 0.74
N ALA A 131 0.64 5.68 -0.04
CA ALA A 131 0.29 4.99 -1.29
C ALA A 131 -0.56 3.75 -1.02
N LEU A 132 -0.24 2.97 0.01
CA LEU A 132 -1.05 1.82 0.41
C LEU A 132 -2.48 2.21 0.80
N ASP A 133 -2.66 3.39 1.38
CA ASP A 133 -3.98 3.92 1.76
C ASP A 133 -4.68 4.66 0.62
N THR A 134 -3.99 4.91 -0.49
CA THR A 134 -4.57 5.58 -1.67
C THR A 134 -5.23 4.54 -2.57
N ARG A 135 -6.51 4.32 -2.34
CA ARG A 135 -7.24 3.25 -3.01
C ARG A 135 -7.30 3.41 -4.53
N GLU A 136 -7.33 4.64 -5.00
CA GLU A 136 -7.40 4.99 -6.42
C GLU A 136 -6.22 4.42 -7.23
N LEU A 137 -5.06 4.22 -6.61
CA LEU A 137 -3.89 3.62 -7.26
C LEU A 137 -4.15 2.19 -7.74
N PHE A 138 -5.08 1.49 -7.09
CA PHE A 138 -5.38 0.08 -7.35
C PHE A 138 -6.59 -0.13 -8.24
N PHE A 139 -7.07 0.93 -8.89
CA PHE A 139 -8.12 0.85 -9.89
C PHE A 139 -7.57 1.16 -11.27
N SER A 140 -8.09 0.45 -12.27
CA SER A 140 -7.76 0.67 -13.67
C SER A 140 -9.03 0.65 -14.51
N THR A 141 -9.07 1.47 -15.55
CA THR A 141 -10.09 1.43 -16.59
C THR A 141 -9.66 0.56 -17.78
N ASP A 142 -8.46 -0.01 -17.72
CA ASP A 142 -7.90 -0.85 -18.76
C ASP A 142 -7.97 -2.33 -18.34
N PRO A 143 -8.84 -3.15 -18.96
CA PRO A 143 -8.94 -4.58 -18.67
C PRO A 143 -7.63 -5.35 -18.90
N ALA A 144 -6.79 -4.91 -19.83
CA ALA A 144 -5.50 -5.55 -20.10
C ALA A 144 -4.52 -5.39 -18.94
N THR A 145 -4.55 -4.24 -18.24
CA THR A 145 -3.74 -4.02 -17.05
C THR A 145 -4.16 -4.93 -15.89
N ALA A 146 -5.46 -5.13 -15.70
CA ALA A 146 -5.98 -6.03 -14.68
C ALA A 146 -5.57 -7.50 -14.96
N ALA A 147 -5.58 -7.93 -16.22
CA ALA A 147 -5.19 -9.27 -16.63
C ALA A 147 -3.68 -9.52 -16.48
N ALA A 148 -2.85 -8.48 -16.64
CA ALA A 148 -1.39 -8.60 -16.58
C ALA A 148 -0.86 -8.82 -15.15
N THR A 149 -1.67 -8.58 -14.12
CA THR A 149 -1.28 -8.73 -12.71
C THR A 149 -1.67 -10.08 -12.11
N GLY A 150 -2.33 -10.90 -12.91
CA GLY A 150 -2.75 -12.25 -12.50
C GLY A 150 -1.65 -13.27 -12.52
#